data_904ea1455bfb80b438edbe7d6fb4d4d6
#
_entry.id   904ea1455bfb80b438edbe7d6fb4d4d6
#
_cell.length_a   1.000
_cell.length_b   1.000
_cell.length_c   1.000
_cell.angle_alpha   90.00
_cell.angle_beta   90.00
_cell.angle_gamma   90.00
#
_symmetry.space_group_name_H-M   'P 1'
#
loop_
_entity.id
_entity.type
_entity.pdbx_description
1 polymer ?
#
loop_
_entity_poly.entity_id
_entity_poly.type
_entity_poly.pdbx_seq_one_letter_code
_entity_poly.pdbx_strand_id
1 'polypeptide(L)'
;MKITPGGVVAAEWTKFSSLRSTWITTGISVFLLIVFGMIASASFSGEGPTSVDLALSGSVLAALSVGVLGALLGASEYTTGMIRATLAAVPRRLPVLWSKGLVAGAAAFVTMTIGAFASFAVGSAVLNEKVDGLGLGDEGVVRALFGAGLYLGLVAVLGVALGMIVRSSAGAIAILSGALLVVPVLAPLLPDSIDDAVTPYLPSNAGSAVMALAPTDGTLDPWAGLAVFAGYVAVTLAAAAYRLKKTDA
;
A
#
# COMPACT_ATOMS: atom_id res chain seq x y z
N MET A 1 -6.92 31.24 -17.76
CA MET A 1 -5.77 30.34 -17.46
C MET A 1 -6.13 28.93 -17.92
N LYS A 2 -5.31 28.28 -18.76
CA LYS A 2 -5.57 26.87 -19.15
C LYS A 2 -5.07 25.98 -18.02
N ILE A 3 -5.97 25.22 -17.39
CA ILE A 3 -5.60 24.22 -16.38
C ILE A 3 -4.95 23.05 -17.10
N THR A 4 -3.66 22.83 -16.84
CA THR A 4 -2.91 21.71 -17.38
C THR A 4 -2.90 20.54 -16.38
N PRO A 5 -2.90 19.26 -16.82
CA PRO A 5 -2.80 18.12 -15.92
C PRO A 5 -1.58 18.20 -15.00
N GLY A 6 -0.43 18.64 -15.53
CA GLY A 6 0.78 18.85 -14.74
C GLY A 6 0.64 19.89 -13.63
N GLY A 7 -0.14 20.96 -13.86
CA GLY A 7 -0.43 21.95 -12.82
C GLY A 7 -1.27 21.38 -11.67
N VAL A 8 -2.20 20.48 -11.96
CA VAL A 8 -3.00 19.79 -10.92
C VAL A 8 -2.12 18.85 -10.09
N VAL A 9 -1.24 18.08 -10.75
CA VAL A 9 -0.27 17.20 -10.05
C VAL A 9 0.67 18.02 -9.16
N ALA A 10 1.21 19.15 -9.68
CA ALA A 10 2.07 20.02 -8.89
C ALA A 10 1.36 20.61 -7.66
N ALA A 11 0.08 20.98 -7.79
CA ALA A 11 -0.73 21.47 -6.69
C ALA A 11 -0.96 20.37 -5.62
N GLU A 12 -1.27 19.13 -6.04
CA GLU A 12 -1.42 18.00 -5.11
C GLU A 12 -0.08 17.63 -4.44
N TRP A 13 1.04 17.70 -5.18
CA TRP A 13 2.37 17.52 -4.59
C TRP A 13 2.67 18.57 -3.53
N THR A 14 2.35 19.83 -3.80
CA THR A 14 2.55 20.91 -2.84
C THR A 14 1.71 20.70 -1.57
N LYS A 15 0.45 20.27 -1.71
CA LYS A 15 -0.38 19.89 -0.55
C LYS A 15 0.23 18.72 0.23
N PHE A 16 0.65 17.66 -0.48
CA PHE A 16 1.27 16.48 0.12
C PHE A 16 2.53 16.84 0.91
N SER A 17 3.43 17.62 0.32
CA SER A 17 4.73 17.95 0.88
C SER A 17 4.66 19.02 1.99
N SER A 18 3.65 19.87 2.00
CA SER A 18 3.50 20.95 3.01
C SER A 18 2.94 20.45 4.35
N LEU A 19 2.29 19.30 4.39
CA LEU A 19 1.68 18.77 5.60
C LEU A 19 2.69 17.96 6.43
N ARG A 20 2.97 18.39 7.65
CA ARG A 20 3.83 17.66 8.59
C ARG A 20 3.32 16.24 8.88
N SER A 21 2.01 16.08 8.99
CA SER A 21 1.36 14.77 9.22
C SER A 21 1.69 13.75 8.13
N THR A 22 1.79 14.18 6.87
CA THR A 22 2.16 13.32 5.74
C THR A 22 3.55 12.69 5.94
N TRP A 23 4.54 13.52 6.27
CA TRP A 23 5.91 13.06 6.51
C TRP A 23 6.03 12.20 7.76
N ILE A 24 5.31 12.54 8.83
CA ILE A 24 5.26 11.74 10.06
C ILE A 24 4.66 10.36 9.76
N THR A 25 3.51 10.29 9.08
CA THR A 25 2.88 9.00 8.75
C THR A 25 3.74 8.17 7.79
N THR A 26 4.36 8.80 6.78
CA THR A 26 5.31 8.13 5.89
C THR A 26 6.52 7.60 6.68
N GLY A 27 7.08 8.40 7.57
CA GLY A 27 8.17 7.97 8.46
C GLY A 27 7.79 6.82 9.38
N ILE A 28 6.58 6.84 9.95
CA ILE A 28 6.04 5.74 10.75
C ILE A 28 5.91 4.46 9.90
N SER A 29 5.44 4.57 8.65
CA SER A 29 5.29 3.40 7.77
C SER A 29 6.64 2.74 7.47
N VAL A 30 7.67 3.53 7.15
CA VAL A 30 9.04 3.03 6.93
C VAL A 30 9.61 2.45 8.23
N PHE A 31 9.42 3.13 9.35
CA PHE A 31 9.87 2.67 10.66
C PHE A 31 9.25 1.31 11.03
N LEU A 32 7.95 1.14 10.85
CA LEU A 32 7.26 -0.13 11.11
C LEU A 32 7.83 -1.25 10.22
N LEU A 33 8.06 -0.98 8.93
CA LEU A 33 8.63 -1.96 8.02
C LEU A 33 10.02 -2.42 8.51
N ILE A 34 10.91 -1.49 8.83
CA ILE A 34 12.29 -1.79 9.23
C ILE A 34 12.34 -2.46 10.61
N VAL A 35 11.62 -1.93 11.59
CA VAL A 35 11.68 -2.44 12.98
C VAL A 35 11.12 -3.85 13.07
N PHE A 36 9.99 -4.12 12.45
CA PHE A 36 9.43 -5.47 12.46
C PHE A 36 10.26 -6.45 11.65
N GLY A 37 10.85 -6.02 10.52
CA GLY A 37 11.83 -6.83 9.78
C GLY A 37 13.07 -7.16 10.60
N MET A 38 13.61 -6.18 11.34
CA MET A 38 14.74 -6.38 12.23
C MET A 38 14.39 -7.34 13.40
N ILE A 39 13.24 -7.15 14.05
CA ILE A 39 12.78 -8.02 15.15
C ILE A 39 12.60 -9.46 14.65
N ALA A 40 11.97 -9.65 13.50
CA ALA A 40 11.79 -10.97 12.91
C ALA A 40 13.13 -11.65 12.62
N SER A 41 14.07 -10.94 12.00
CA SER A 41 15.44 -11.41 11.73
C SER A 41 16.20 -11.74 13.02
N ALA A 42 16.07 -10.90 14.06
CA ALA A 42 16.71 -11.12 15.36
C ALA A 42 16.16 -12.34 16.10
N SER A 43 14.86 -12.62 15.94
CA SER A 43 14.18 -13.74 16.60
C SER A 43 14.29 -15.07 15.84
N PHE A 44 14.90 -15.05 14.65
CA PHE A 44 15.03 -16.22 13.80
C PHE A 44 15.97 -17.29 14.40
N SER A 45 15.56 -18.56 14.36
CA SER A 45 16.26 -19.69 14.99
C SER A 45 16.68 -20.81 14.02
N GLY A 46 16.64 -20.58 12.70
CA GLY A 46 17.40 -21.43 11.77
C GLY A 46 16.63 -22.26 10.76
N GLU A 47 15.29 -22.40 10.82
CA GLU A 47 14.50 -23.09 9.78
C GLU A 47 13.22 -22.33 9.47
N GLY A 48 12.84 -22.25 8.18
CA GLY A 48 11.57 -21.68 7.72
C GLY A 48 11.70 -20.49 6.80
N PRO A 49 11.26 -19.26 7.17
CA PRO A 49 11.16 -18.14 6.29
C PRO A 49 12.53 -17.66 5.77
N THR A 50 12.55 -17.14 4.54
CA THR A 50 13.74 -16.59 3.94
C THR A 50 14.13 -15.25 4.56
N SER A 51 15.37 -14.77 4.34
CA SER A 51 15.81 -13.44 4.78
C SER A 51 14.94 -12.32 4.22
N VAL A 52 14.33 -12.50 3.05
CA VAL A 52 13.38 -11.56 2.43
C VAL A 52 12.05 -11.56 3.19
N ASP A 53 11.51 -12.73 3.52
CA ASP A 53 10.26 -12.85 4.28
C ASP A 53 10.39 -12.20 5.65
N LEU A 54 11.52 -12.45 6.33
CA LEU A 54 11.83 -11.82 7.62
C LEU A 54 11.95 -10.31 7.50
N ALA A 55 12.71 -9.81 6.53
CA ALA A 55 12.88 -8.39 6.30
C ALA A 55 11.57 -7.67 5.97
N LEU A 56 10.65 -8.33 5.26
CA LEU A 56 9.36 -7.75 4.85
C LEU A 56 8.20 -8.09 5.81
N SER A 57 8.47 -8.73 6.96
CA SER A 57 7.43 -9.07 7.95
C SER A 57 6.64 -7.86 8.46
N GLY A 58 7.25 -6.68 8.48
CA GLY A 58 6.58 -5.42 8.82
C GLY A 58 5.63 -4.86 7.75
N SER A 59 5.54 -5.50 6.58
CA SER A 59 4.76 -5.00 5.43
C SER A 59 3.27 -4.86 5.72
N VAL A 60 2.68 -5.71 6.54
CA VAL A 60 1.25 -5.63 6.93
C VAL A 60 0.97 -4.33 7.68
N LEU A 61 1.80 -3.98 8.65
CA LEU A 61 1.64 -2.74 9.43
C LEU A 61 1.97 -1.50 8.58
N ALA A 62 2.99 -1.60 7.72
CA ALA A 62 3.33 -0.56 6.76
C ALA A 62 2.17 -0.34 5.77
N ALA A 63 1.52 -1.41 5.28
CA ALA A 63 0.35 -1.33 4.40
C ALA A 63 -0.82 -0.61 5.07
N LEU A 64 -1.14 -0.94 6.32
CA LEU A 64 -2.18 -0.22 7.07
C LEU A 64 -1.83 1.25 7.23
N SER A 65 -0.60 1.58 7.63
CA SER A 65 -0.16 2.96 7.83
C SER A 65 -0.19 3.78 6.54
N VAL A 66 0.34 3.24 5.44
CA VAL A 66 0.32 3.88 4.11
C VAL A 66 -1.11 4.00 3.57
N GLY A 67 -1.94 2.97 3.78
CA GLY A 67 -3.34 3.00 3.39
C GLY A 67 -4.15 4.04 4.16
N VAL A 68 -3.88 4.21 5.46
CA VAL A 68 -4.46 5.29 6.28
C VAL A 68 -4.04 6.65 5.73
N LEU A 69 -2.77 6.84 5.38
CA LEU A 69 -2.29 8.07 4.74
C LEU A 69 -3.08 8.35 3.46
N GLY A 70 -3.25 7.36 2.60
CA GLY A 70 -4.07 7.47 1.38
C GLY A 70 -5.52 7.85 1.68
N ALA A 71 -6.15 7.19 2.65
CA ALA A 71 -7.52 7.46 3.04
C ALA A 71 -7.70 8.89 3.58
N LEU A 72 -6.76 9.37 4.38
CA LEU A 72 -6.75 10.76 4.87
C LEU A 72 -6.61 11.75 3.73
N LEU A 73 -5.68 11.52 2.78
CA LEU A 73 -5.52 12.37 1.59
C LEU A 73 -6.78 12.41 0.73
N GLY A 74 -7.47 11.28 0.59
CA GLY A 74 -8.73 11.19 -0.16
C GLY A 74 -9.90 11.87 0.52
N ALA A 75 -10.03 11.74 1.84
CA ALA A 75 -11.20 12.21 2.60
C ALA A 75 -11.06 13.63 3.17
N SER A 76 -9.82 14.13 3.40
CA SER A 76 -9.56 15.38 4.12
C SER A 76 -10.26 16.61 3.53
N GLU A 77 -10.34 16.70 2.22
CA GLU A 77 -10.99 17.84 1.56
C GLU A 77 -12.52 17.83 1.74
N TYR A 78 -13.12 16.65 1.93
CA TYR A 78 -14.55 16.54 2.22
C TYR A 78 -14.83 16.91 3.68
N THR A 79 -13.99 16.47 4.60
CA THR A 79 -14.17 16.76 6.04
C THR A 79 -13.95 18.24 6.38
N THR A 80 -13.08 18.93 5.64
CA THR A 80 -12.79 20.36 5.80
C THR A 80 -13.67 21.28 4.93
N GLY A 81 -14.47 20.71 4.01
CA GLY A 81 -15.24 21.47 3.03
C GLY A 81 -14.43 22.10 1.90
N MET A 82 -13.11 21.91 1.89
CA MET A 82 -12.21 22.45 0.86
C MET A 82 -12.46 21.87 -0.53
N ILE A 83 -13.13 20.72 -0.62
CA ILE A 83 -13.43 20.07 -1.90
C ILE A 83 -14.19 21.02 -2.86
N ARG A 84 -15.07 21.90 -2.35
CA ARG A 84 -15.80 22.87 -3.16
C ARG A 84 -14.87 23.87 -3.82
N ALA A 85 -13.88 24.39 -3.10
CA ALA A 85 -12.88 25.31 -3.65
C ALA A 85 -11.99 24.60 -4.67
N THR A 86 -11.55 23.36 -4.41
CA THR A 86 -10.76 22.54 -5.33
C THR A 86 -11.52 22.29 -6.63
N LEU A 87 -12.80 21.90 -6.56
CA LEU A 87 -13.63 21.63 -7.74
C LEU A 87 -14.04 22.89 -8.50
N ALA A 88 -14.17 24.04 -7.82
CA ALA A 88 -14.36 25.32 -8.48
C ALA A 88 -13.12 25.75 -9.29
N ALA A 89 -11.92 25.50 -8.74
CA ALA A 89 -10.66 25.79 -9.42
C ALA A 89 -10.37 24.79 -10.57
N VAL A 90 -10.84 23.53 -10.46
CA VAL A 90 -10.65 22.48 -11.46
C VAL A 90 -12.01 21.96 -11.94
N PRO A 91 -12.65 22.58 -12.96
CA PRO A 91 -13.99 22.21 -13.41
C PRO A 91 -14.13 20.75 -13.88
N ARG A 92 -13.03 20.18 -14.37
CA ARG A 92 -12.95 18.75 -14.68
C ARG A 92 -12.53 18.01 -13.43
N ARG A 93 -13.46 17.35 -12.76
CA ARG A 93 -13.28 16.70 -11.43
C ARG A 93 -12.29 15.51 -11.45
N LEU A 94 -12.24 14.76 -12.56
CA LEU A 94 -11.41 13.56 -12.67
C LEU A 94 -9.89 13.80 -12.52
N PRO A 95 -9.29 14.87 -13.09
CA PRO A 95 -7.89 15.16 -12.87
C PRO A 95 -7.48 15.25 -11.40
N VAL A 96 -8.38 15.72 -10.52
CA VAL A 96 -8.12 15.78 -9.07
C VAL A 96 -7.93 14.38 -8.48
N LEU A 97 -8.82 13.42 -8.80
CA LEU A 97 -8.70 12.03 -8.36
C LEU A 97 -7.38 11.40 -8.83
N TRP A 98 -7.10 11.52 -10.15
CA TRP A 98 -5.91 10.92 -10.73
C TRP A 98 -4.62 11.53 -10.20
N SER A 99 -4.58 12.86 -10.06
CA SER A 99 -3.40 13.55 -9.51
C SER A 99 -3.15 13.18 -8.05
N LYS A 100 -4.21 13.08 -7.25
CA LYS A 100 -4.13 12.69 -5.83
C LYS A 100 -3.65 11.24 -5.69
N GLY A 101 -4.23 10.32 -6.46
CA GLY A 101 -3.80 8.92 -6.50
C GLY A 101 -2.35 8.77 -6.98
N LEU A 102 -1.97 9.50 -8.05
CA LEU A 102 -0.60 9.48 -8.58
C LEU A 102 0.42 9.98 -7.55
N VAL A 103 0.16 11.12 -6.92
CA VAL A 103 1.08 11.69 -5.91
C VAL A 103 1.23 10.78 -4.71
N ALA A 104 0.12 10.30 -4.14
CA ALA A 104 0.15 9.39 -3.00
C ALA A 104 0.83 8.06 -3.35
N GLY A 105 0.46 7.45 -4.48
CA GLY A 105 1.03 6.18 -4.94
C GLY A 105 2.51 6.27 -5.26
N ALA A 106 2.95 7.31 -5.98
CA ALA A 106 4.35 7.50 -6.33
C ALA A 106 5.21 7.79 -5.09
N ALA A 107 4.74 8.65 -4.19
CA ALA A 107 5.45 8.94 -2.94
C ALA A 107 5.57 7.70 -2.07
N ALA A 108 4.50 6.93 -1.91
CA ALA A 108 4.50 5.67 -1.17
C ALA A 108 5.41 4.63 -1.85
N PHE A 109 5.32 4.46 -3.17
CA PHE A 109 6.19 3.55 -3.92
C PHE A 109 7.67 3.84 -3.67
N VAL A 110 8.09 5.09 -3.84
CA VAL A 110 9.51 5.48 -3.66
C VAL A 110 9.95 5.28 -2.22
N THR A 111 9.19 5.79 -1.26
CA THR A 111 9.58 5.71 0.16
C THR A 111 9.55 4.28 0.70
N MET A 112 8.56 3.47 0.30
CA MET A 112 8.46 2.09 0.74
C MET A 112 9.45 1.18 0.02
N THR A 113 9.82 1.44 -1.23
CA THR A 113 10.93 0.73 -1.89
C THR A 113 12.23 0.98 -1.14
N ILE A 114 12.55 2.25 -0.84
CA ILE A 114 13.73 2.58 -0.04
C ILE A 114 13.65 1.89 1.34
N GLY A 115 12.48 1.92 1.99
CA GLY A 115 12.22 1.24 3.25
C GLY A 115 12.44 -0.28 3.19
N ALA A 116 12.00 -0.93 2.11
CA ALA A 116 12.18 -2.37 1.91
C ALA A 116 13.66 -2.75 1.74
N PHE A 117 14.41 -1.99 0.93
CA PHE A 117 15.86 -2.18 0.83
C PHE A 117 16.59 -1.93 2.15
N ALA A 118 16.20 -0.88 2.89
CA ALA A 118 16.78 -0.60 4.20
C ALA A 118 16.44 -1.72 5.22
N SER A 119 15.20 -2.19 5.22
CA SER A 119 14.76 -3.30 6.08
C SER A 119 15.54 -4.59 5.78
N PHE A 120 15.72 -4.88 4.49
CA PHE A 120 16.52 -6.04 4.06
C PHE A 120 17.99 -5.88 4.47
N ALA A 121 18.59 -4.72 4.29
CA ALA A 121 19.99 -4.47 4.69
C ALA A 121 20.20 -4.63 6.21
N VAL A 122 19.28 -4.10 7.03
CA VAL A 122 19.32 -4.24 8.49
C VAL A 122 19.04 -5.70 8.90
N GLY A 123 18.01 -6.32 8.32
CA GLY A 123 17.63 -7.70 8.63
C GLY A 123 18.72 -8.69 8.28
N SER A 124 19.34 -8.56 7.09
CA SER A 124 20.45 -9.43 6.66
C SER A 124 21.71 -9.23 7.51
N ALA A 125 22.02 -8.01 7.94
CA ALA A 125 23.14 -7.77 8.85
C ALA A 125 22.97 -8.51 10.18
N VAL A 126 21.76 -8.46 10.76
CA VAL A 126 21.42 -9.19 11.99
C VAL A 126 21.42 -10.71 11.78
N LEU A 127 20.96 -11.17 10.60
CA LEU A 127 20.83 -12.58 10.28
C LEU A 127 22.20 -13.24 10.00
N ASN A 128 23.11 -12.55 9.28
CA ASN A 128 24.44 -13.05 8.93
C ASN A 128 25.33 -13.36 10.13
N GLU A 129 25.01 -12.83 11.31
CA GLU A 129 25.64 -13.24 12.55
C GLU A 129 25.24 -14.66 13.00
N LYS A 130 24.15 -15.21 12.43
CA LYS A 130 23.55 -16.48 12.84
C LYS A 130 23.55 -17.55 11.73
N VAL A 131 23.24 -17.15 10.50
CA VAL A 131 23.08 -18.04 9.33
C VAL A 131 23.46 -17.29 8.07
N ASP A 132 24.03 -17.98 7.06
CA ASP A 132 24.24 -17.43 5.73
C ASP A 132 22.90 -17.08 5.08
N GLY A 133 22.62 -15.79 4.95
CA GLY A 133 21.39 -15.25 4.38
C GLY A 133 21.53 -14.97 2.89
N LEU A 134 20.39 -14.76 2.22
CA LEU A 134 20.35 -14.33 0.82
C LEU A 134 20.94 -12.92 0.68
N GLY A 135 21.66 -12.69 -0.40
CA GLY A 135 22.18 -11.38 -0.80
C GLY A 135 21.30 -10.70 -1.86
N LEU A 136 21.59 -9.42 -2.14
CA LEU A 136 20.89 -8.69 -3.21
C LEU A 136 21.11 -9.28 -4.62
N GLY A 137 22.17 -10.08 -4.81
CA GLY A 137 22.45 -10.74 -6.08
C GLY A 137 21.67 -12.03 -6.31
N ASP A 138 21.01 -12.54 -5.30
CA ASP A 138 20.26 -13.78 -5.39
C ASP A 138 18.94 -13.61 -6.15
N GLU A 139 18.52 -14.69 -6.81
CA GLU A 139 17.36 -14.66 -7.68
C GLU A 139 16.08 -14.26 -6.94
N GLY A 140 15.39 -13.29 -7.47
CA GLY A 140 14.10 -12.83 -6.95
C GLY A 140 14.17 -11.80 -5.81
N VAL A 141 15.32 -11.62 -5.13
CA VAL A 141 15.43 -10.68 -3.98
C VAL A 141 15.09 -9.25 -4.39
N VAL A 142 15.77 -8.72 -5.41
CA VAL A 142 15.52 -7.36 -5.90
C VAL A 142 14.07 -7.20 -6.38
N ARG A 143 13.52 -8.22 -7.06
CA ARG A 143 12.11 -8.22 -7.48
C ARG A 143 11.17 -8.13 -6.29
N ALA A 144 11.40 -8.91 -5.24
CA ALA A 144 10.55 -8.91 -4.05
C ALA A 144 10.58 -7.57 -3.32
N LEU A 145 11.75 -6.92 -3.19
CA LEU A 145 11.89 -5.61 -2.55
C LEU A 145 11.21 -4.49 -3.36
N PHE A 146 11.37 -4.47 -4.69
CA PHE A 146 10.62 -3.57 -5.56
C PHE A 146 9.12 -3.87 -5.54
N GLY A 147 8.76 -5.16 -5.50
CA GLY A 147 7.39 -5.62 -5.38
C GLY A 147 6.71 -5.12 -4.11
N ALA A 148 7.42 -5.09 -2.98
CA ALA A 148 6.94 -4.50 -1.75
C ALA A 148 6.58 -3.01 -1.94
N GLY A 149 7.45 -2.24 -2.60
CA GLY A 149 7.17 -0.84 -2.93
C GLY A 149 5.95 -0.68 -3.83
N LEU A 150 5.81 -1.52 -4.87
CA LEU A 150 4.65 -1.50 -5.78
C LEU A 150 3.35 -1.82 -5.04
N TYR A 151 3.33 -2.88 -4.24
CA TYR A 151 2.18 -3.24 -3.43
C TYR A 151 1.77 -2.11 -2.50
N LEU A 152 2.71 -1.58 -1.71
CA LEU A 152 2.45 -0.50 -0.75
C LEU A 152 2.06 0.82 -1.44
N GLY A 153 2.62 1.11 -2.62
CA GLY A 153 2.19 2.21 -3.48
C GLY A 153 0.73 2.07 -3.93
N LEU A 154 0.33 0.87 -4.36
CA LEU A 154 -1.06 0.57 -4.73
C LEU A 154 -2.01 0.63 -3.52
N VAL A 155 -1.56 0.23 -2.33
CA VAL A 155 -2.33 0.40 -1.07
C VAL A 155 -2.61 1.88 -0.78
N ALA A 156 -1.64 2.78 -1.00
CA ALA A 156 -1.86 4.22 -0.87
C ALA A 156 -2.95 4.71 -1.84
N VAL A 157 -2.90 4.26 -3.09
CA VAL A 157 -3.91 4.60 -4.11
C VAL A 157 -5.29 4.06 -3.73
N LEU A 158 -5.37 2.82 -3.23
CA LEU A 158 -6.59 2.23 -2.71
C LEU A 158 -7.19 3.09 -1.59
N GLY A 159 -6.35 3.51 -0.64
CA GLY A 159 -6.74 4.41 0.44
C GLY A 159 -7.33 5.73 -0.08
N VAL A 160 -6.66 6.39 -1.04
CA VAL A 160 -7.17 7.62 -1.68
C VAL A 160 -8.55 7.37 -2.31
N ALA A 161 -8.71 6.29 -3.07
CA ALA A 161 -9.96 5.96 -3.74
C ALA A 161 -11.10 5.73 -2.72
N LEU A 162 -10.85 4.96 -1.67
CA LEU A 162 -11.80 4.73 -0.57
C LEU A 162 -12.16 6.04 0.14
N GLY A 163 -11.17 6.90 0.45
CA GLY A 163 -11.40 8.21 1.05
C GLY A 163 -12.34 9.08 0.23
N MET A 164 -12.17 9.09 -1.09
CA MET A 164 -13.03 9.84 -2.01
C MET A 164 -14.43 9.21 -2.19
N ILE A 165 -14.53 7.88 -2.12
CA ILE A 165 -15.82 7.19 -2.15
C ILE A 165 -16.59 7.46 -0.87
N VAL A 166 -15.99 7.18 0.28
CA VAL A 166 -16.69 7.23 1.58
C VAL A 166 -16.92 8.66 2.05
N ARG A 167 -16.02 9.58 1.67
CA ARG A 167 -16.04 11.01 2.11
C ARG A 167 -15.92 11.18 3.62
N SER A 168 -15.43 10.15 4.31
CA SER A 168 -15.20 10.10 5.75
C SER A 168 -13.88 9.37 6.00
N SER A 169 -12.99 10.01 6.73
CA SER A 169 -11.70 9.41 7.07
C SER A 169 -11.85 8.14 7.88
N ALA A 170 -12.71 8.19 8.91
CA ALA A 170 -12.94 7.02 9.76
C ALA A 170 -13.55 5.83 8.99
N GLY A 171 -14.55 6.09 8.13
CA GLY A 171 -15.18 5.07 7.32
C GLY A 171 -14.22 4.46 6.29
N ALA A 172 -13.38 5.28 5.63
CA ALA A 172 -12.39 4.80 4.67
C ALA A 172 -11.32 3.93 5.35
N ILE A 173 -10.83 4.35 6.52
CA ILE A 173 -9.87 3.58 7.32
C ILE A 173 -10.49 2.26 7.78
N ALA A 174 -11.73 2.26 8.25
CA ALA A 174 -12.41 1.04 8.71
C ALA A 174 -12.57 0.01 7.57
N ILE A 175 -12.99 0.45 6.36
CA ILE A 175 -13.12 -0.43 5.20
C ILE A 175 -11.75 -0.96 4.78
N LEU A 176 -10.73 -0.10 4.71
CA LEU A 176 -9.37 -0.50 4.34
C LEU A 176 -8.78 -1.51 5.33
N SER A 177 -8.89 -1.24 6.63
CA SER A 177 -8.40 -2.16 7.67
C SER A 177 -9.19 -3.47 7.68
N GLY A 178 -10.50 -3.40 7.45
CA GLY A 178 -11.35 -4.58 7.27
C GLY A 178 -10.87 -5.46 6.12
N ALA A 179 -10.63 -4.87 4.96
CA ALA A 179 -10.22 -5.60 3.75
C ALA A 179 -8.78 -6.16 3.83
N LEU A 180 -7.85 -5.40 4.41
CA LEU A 180 -6.43 -5.77 4.41
C LEU A 180 -5.99 -6.57 5.64
N LEU A 181 -6.69 -6.45 6.76
CA LEU A 181 -6.31 -7.11 8.00
C LEU A 181 -7.39 -8.05 8.52
N VAL A 182 -8.63 -7.57 8.71
CA VAL A 182 -9.66 -8.36 9.40
C VAL A 182 -10.09 -9.56 8.56
N VAL A 183 -10.39 -9.35 7.27
CA VAL A 183 -10.85 -10.43 6.38
C VAL A 183 -9.80 -11.53 6.23
N PRO A 184 -8.51 -11.27 5.95
CA PRO A 184 -7.48 -12.31 5.86
C PRO A 184 -7.25 -13.07 7.17
N VAL A 185 -7.34 -12.39 8.32
CA VAL A 185 -7.18 -13.04 9.63
C VAL A 185 -8.35 -13.98 9.94
N LEU A 186 -9.54 -13.68 9.42
CA LEU A 186 -10.73 -14.51 9.62
C LEU A 186 -10.87 -15.62 8.56
N ALA A 187 -10.15 -15.56 7.45
CA ALA A 187 -10.24 -16.53 6.37
C ALA A 187 -10.01 -17.99 6.83
N PRO A 188 -9.01 -18.29 7.67
CA PRO A 188 -8.79 -19.65 8.18
C PRO A 188 -9.92 -20.23 9.03
N LEU A 189 -10.95 -19.44 9.37
CA LEU A 189 -12.16 -19.91 10.04
C LEU A 189 -13.20 -20.46 9.05
N LEU A 190 -12.98 -20.31 7.75
CA LEU A 190 -13.83 -20.86 6.71
C LEU A 190 -13.56 -22.36 6.56
N PRO A 191 -14.53 -23.15 6.01
CA PRO A 191 -14.26 -24.52 5.60
C PRO A 191 -13.13 -24.60 4.58
N ASP A 192 -12.25 -25.59 4.67
CA ASP A 192 -11.03 -25.75 3.86
C ASP A 192 -11.27 -25.53 2.36
N SER A 193 -12.38 -26.09 1.82
CA SER A 193 -12.74 -25.95 0.41
C SER A 193 -13.03 -24.52 -0.04
N ILE A 194 -13.43 -23.64 0.88
CA ILE A 194 -13.70 -22.22 0.61
C ILE A 194 -12.42 -21.42 0.87
N ASP A 195 -11.69 -21.74 1.92
CA ASP A 195 -10.44 -21.09 2.29
C ASP A 195 -9.43 -21.20 1.15
N ASP A 196 -9.15 -22.41 0.68
CA ASP A 196 -8.24 -22.68 -0.44
C ASP A 196 -8.61 -21.91 -1.73
N ALA A 197 -9.91 -21.74 -1.99
CA ALA A 197 -10.38 -21.06 -3.19
C ALA A 197 -10.38 -19.53 -3.09
N VAL A 198 -10.53 -18.95 -1.89
CA VAL A 198 -10.75 -17.51 -1.70
C VAL A 198 -9.53 -16.81 -1.14
N THR A 199 -8.82 -17.42 -0.21
CA THR A 199 -7.70 -16.82 0.53
C THR A 199 -6.58 -16.30 -0.36
N PRO A 200 -6.15 -16.97 -1.45
CA PRO A 200 -5.12 -16.43 -2.34
C PRO A 200 -5.52 -15.12 -3.02
N TYR A 201 -6.83 -14.92 -3.23
CA TYR A 201 -7.37 -13.74 -3.93
C TYR A 201 -7.74 -12.60 -2.99
N LEU A 202 -7.66 -12.77 -1.68
CA LEU A 202 -7.91 -11.67 -0.74
C LEU A 202 -6.95 -10.50 -1.01
N PRO A 203 -7.40 -9.24 -0.89
CA PRO A 203 -6.62 -8.07 -1.31
C PRO A 203 -5.21 -8.04 -0.75
N SER A 204 -5.03 -8.31 0.54
CA SER A 204 -3.69 -8.33 1.15
C SER A 204 -2.84 -9.51 0.66
N ASN A 205 -3.42 -10.72 0.56
CA ASN A 205 -2.70 -11.92 0.17
C ASN A 205 -2.26 -11.83 -1.30
N ALA A 206 -3.19 -11.45 -2.19
CA ALA A 206 -2.89 -11.22 -3.60
C ALA A 206 -1.81 -10.14 -3.77
N GLY A 207 -1.94 -9.01 -3.07
CA GLY A 207 -1.00 -7.91 -3.17
C GLY A 207 0.39 -8.25 -2.62
N SER A 208 0.46 -8.98 -1.50
CA SER A 208 1.72 -9.38 -0.89
C SER A 208 2.44 -10.52 -1.62
N ALA A 209 1.75 -11.29 -2.47
CA ALA A 209 2.36 -12.38 -3.24
C ALA A 209 3.59 -11.93 -4.06
N VAL A 210 3.65 -10.67 -4.51
CA VAL A 210 4.79 -10.11 -5.24
C VAL A 210 6.08 -10.06 -4.42
N MET A 211 5.97 -10.10 -3.08
CA MET A 211 7.10 -10.09 -2.16
C MET A 211 7.69 -11.48 -1.94
N ALA A 212 6.97 -12.55 -2.24
CA ALA A 212 7.45 -13.92 -2.10
C ALA A 212 8.55 -14.23 -3.13
N LEU A 213 9.62 -14.93 -2.74
CA LEU A 213 10.68 -15.36 -3.65
C LEU A 213 10.18 -16.41 -4.64
N ALA A 214 9.41 -17.37 -4.14
CA ALA A 214 8.78 -18.42 -4.92
C ALA A 214 7.33 -18.60 -4.47
N PRO A 215 6.42 -18.98 -5.36
CA PRO A 215 5.05 -19.31 -4.97
C PRO A 215 5.09 -20.57 -4.07
N THR A 216 4.30 -20.53 -3.01
CA THR A 216 4.02 -21.68 -2.15
C THR A 216 2.62 -22.21 -2.46
N ASP A 217 2.34 -23.46 -2.08
CA ASP A 217 1.01 -24.03 -2.24
C ASP A 217 -0.06 -23.12 -1.63
N GLY A 218 -1.12 -22.84 -2.37
CA GLY A 218 -2.19 -21.94 -1.93
C GLY A 218 -1.87 -20.44 -2.08
N THR A 219 -0.79 -20.03 -2.76
CA THR A 219 -0.51 -18.63 -3.06
C THR A 219 -0.49 -18.36 -4.57
N LEU A 220 -0.77 -17.12 -4.96
CA LEU A 220 -0.66 -16.70 -6.36
C LEU A 220 0.80 -16.48 -6.76
N ASP A 221 1.10 -16.68 -8.04
CA ASP A 221 2.36 -16.22 -8.60
C ASP A 221 2.57 -14.72 -8.33
N PRO A 222 3.80 -14.26 -8.06
CA PRO A 222 4.10 -12.89 -7.66
C PRO A 222 3.45 -11.81 -8.53
N TRP A 223 3.54 -11.93 -9.84
CA TRP A 223 2.97 -10.95 -10.77
C TRP A 223 1.47 -11.11 -10.96
N ALA A 224 0.96 -12.35 -10.91
CA ALA A 224 -0.48 -12.61 -10.96
C ALA A 224 -1.20 -12.04 -9.74
N GLY A 225 -0.64 -12.23 -8.55
CA GLY A 225 -1.16 -11.65 -7.32
C GLY A 225 -1.19 -10.12 -7.36
N LEU A 226 -0.08 -9.49 -7.78
CA LEU A 226 -0.04 -8.03 -7.94
C LEU A 226 -1.08 -7.53 -8.95
N ALA A 227 -1.29 -8.26 -10.07
CA ALA A 227 -2.29 -7.92 -11.07
C ALA A 227 -3.73 -8.01 -10.50
N VAL A 228 -4.03 -9.03 -9.71
CA VAL A 228 -5.32 -9.15 -9.00
C VAL A 228 -5.52 -7.96 -8.05
N PHE A 229 -4.51 -7.60 -7.27
CA PHE A 229 -4.59 -6.45 -6.38
C PHE A 229 -4.73 -5.13 -7.15
N ALA A 230 -4.00 -4.94 -8.24
CA ALA A 230 -4.17 -3.79 -9.13
C ALA A 230 -5.60 -3.72 -9.71
N GLY A 231 -6.23 -4.87 -9.96
CA GLY A 231 -7.64 -4.97 -10.34
C GLY A 231 -8.57 -4.38 -9.27
N TYR A 232 -8.37 -4.72 -8.00
CA TYR A 232 -9.13 -4.13 -6.88
C TYR A 232 -8.96 -2.61 -6.82
N VAL A 233 -7.73 -2.13 -6.96
CA VAL A 233 -7.42 -0.70 -7.00
C VAL A 233 -8.12 -0.02 -8.18
N ALA A 234 -8.08 -0.62 -9.37
CA ALA A 234 -8.71 -0.08 -10.57
C ALA A 234 -10.24 0.01 -10.44
N VAL A 235 -10.88 -1.05 -9.91
CA VAL A 235 -12.33 -1.07 -9.66
C VAL A 235 -12.70 0.02 -8.65
N THR A 236 -11.95 0.14 -7.56
CA THR A 236 -12.21 1.15 -6.53
C THR A 236 -12.00 2.57 -7.07
N LEU A 237 -10.97 2.81 -7.89
CA LEU A 237 -10.76 4.09 -8.58
C LEU A 237 -11.90 4.39 -9.56
N ALA A 238 -12.37 3.39 -10.30
CA ALA A 238 -13.51 3.57 -11.22
C ALA A 238 -14.78 3.94 -10.45
N ALA A 239 -15.05 3.30 -9.31
CA ALA A 239 -16.15 3.65 -8.43
C ALA A 239 -16.02 5.08 -7.87
N ALA A 240 -14.82 5.50 -7.45
CA ALA A 240 -14.53 6.86 -7.01
C ALA A 240 -14.79 7.88 -8.14
N ALA A 241 -14.30 7.57 -9.34
CA ALA A 241 -14.49 8.41 -10.53
C ALA A 241 -15.98 8.56 -10.91
N TYR A 242 -16.74 7.45 -10.85
CA TYR A 242 -18.17 7.45 -11.11
C TYR A 242 -18.93 8.32 -10.08
N ARG A 243 -18.64 8.11 -8.79
CA ARG A 243 -19.27 8.89 -7.70
C ARG A 243 -18.95 10.37 -7.81
N LEU A 244 -17.68 10.71 -8.14
CA LEU A 244 -17.23 12.10 -8.30
C LEU A 244 -17.92 12.81 -9.47
N LYS A 245 -18.29 12.09 -10.54
CA LYS A 245 -19.04 12.64 -11.67
C LYS A 245 -20.51 12.83 -11.34
N LYS A 246 -21.14 11.91 -10.61
CA LYS A 246 -22.59 11.83 -10.45
C LYS A 246 -23.10 12.64 -9.26
N THR A 247 -22.29 12.85 -8.22
CA THR A 247 -22.72 13.49 -6.97
C THR A 247 -22.03 14.83 -6.83
N ASP A 248 -22.82 15.91 -6.63
CA ASP A 248 -22.28 17.22 -6.28
C ASP A 248 -21.63 17.18 -4.88
N ALA A 249 -20.62 18.04 -4.72
CA ALA A 249 -19.83 18.14 -3.49
C ALA A 249 -20.52 19.11 -2.50
#